data_10520b15b0a808d8b2dde9c5a302ae27
#
_entry.id   10520b15b0a808d8b2dde9c5a302ae27
#
_cell.length_a   1.000
_cell.length_b   1.000
_cell.length_c   1.000
_cell.angle_alpha   90.00
_cell.angle_beta   90.00
_cell.angle_gamma   90.00
#
_symmetry.space_group_name_H-M   'P 1'
#
loop_
_entity.id
_entity.type
_entity.pdbx_description
1 polymer ?
#
loop_
_entity_poly.entity_id
_entity_poly.type
_entity_poly.pdbx_seq_one_letter_code
_entity_poly.pdbx_strand_id
1 'polypeptide(L)'
;MNKKYLLGICLLSFGLTLFAEDGSKLWLRQASCEKASVCCSISSPTIAIAREELASLWRGKTVELQLFADEAHRKLGKEGYTIRTSDEKIVLGSTTEQGLLYAAYHLLRLQAEGEDCTRLDIAEEPAFDVRVLNHWDNLDGTIERGYAGKSLWQWDELSDTVSARYQEYARANASVGINGTVLNNVNASVKILSNEYLEKVRVLADFFRPYGIKVYLSVNFASPMQLGGLSTADPLNEEVAEWWKKKVHEIYSLIPDFGGFLVKANSEGQPGPCDYGRTHAEGANMMAKALKPYGGI
;
A
#
# COMPACT_ATOMS: atom_id res chain seq x y z
N MET A 1 61.51 34.38 38.29
CA MET A 1 61.12 34.23 36.82
C MET A 1 60.24 33.00 36.67
N ASN A 2 58.95 33.24 36.65
CA ASN A 2 57.96 32.12 36.55
C ASN A 2 57.62 31.83 35.09
N LYS A 3 57.95 30.65 34.63
CA LYS A 3 57.49 30.13 33.34
C LYS A 3 56.10 29.50 33.52
N LYS A 4 55.08 30.13 32.98
CA LYS A 4 53.71 29.58 32.87
C LYS A 4 53.70 28.63 31.67
N TYR A 5 53.45 27.35 31.90
CA TYR A 5 53.14 26.39 30.85
C TYR A 5 51.67 26.51 30.44
N LEU A 6 51.46 26.95 29.22
CA LEU A 6 50.15 26.98 28.60
C LEU A 6 49.86 25.58 28.03
N LEU A 7 49.01 24.81 28.69
CA LEU A 7 48.55 23.52 28.22
C LEU A 7 47.40 23.74 27.23
N GLY A 8 47.72 23.60 25.94
CA GLY A 8 46.69 23.64 24.88
C GLY A 8 45.92 22.34 24.85
N ILE A 9 44.69 22.37 25.30
CA ILE A 9 43.73 21.25 25.10
C ILE A 9 43.24 21.36 23.67
N CYS A 10 43.75 20.51 22.76
CA CYS A 10 43.13 20.25 21.47
C CYS A 10 41.84 19.42 21.69
N LEU A 11 40.71 20.10 21.72
CA LEU A 11 39.42 19.44 21.56
C LEU A 11 39.30 18.93 20.10
N LEU A 12 39.60 17.66 19.88
CA LEU A 12 39.18 16.96 18.70
C LEU A 12 37.67 16.82 18.76
N SER A 13 36.94 17.74 18.14
CA SER A 13 35.55 17.59 17.86
C SER A 13 35.40 16.53 16.75
N PHE A 14 35.20 15.28 17.13
CA PHE A 14 34.63 14.30 16.23
C PHE A 14 33.23 14.79 15.85
N GLY A 15 33.12 15.40 14.71
CA GLY A 15 31.82 15.70 14.08
C GLY A 15 31.14 14.37 13.74
N LEU A 16 30.36 13.84 14.68
CA LEU A 16 29.37 12.84 14.36
C LEU A 16 28.36 13.53 13.42
N THR A 17 28.47 13.27 12.14
CA THR A 17 27.40 13.61 11.19
C THR A 17 26.18 12.79 11.58
N LEU A 18 25.31 13.36 12.40
CA LEU A 18 23.98 12.83 12.65
C LEU A 18 23.19 13.05 11.36
N PHE A 19 23.11 12.04 10.52
CA PHE A 19 22.12 12.03 9.46
C PHE A 19 20.76 11.83 10.12
N ALA A 20 19.90 12.83 10.03
CA ALA A 20 18.52 12.66 10.40
C ALA A 20 17.88 11.63 9.48
N GLU A 21 17.13 10.70 10.05
CA GLU A 21 16.36 9.74 9.26
C GLU A 21 15.24 10.46 8.50
N ASP A 22 15.02 10.09 7.26
CA ASP A 22 13.96 10.64 6.40
C ASP A 22 12.60 9.97 6.61
N GLY A 23 12.54 8.95 7.46
CA GLY A 23 11.33 8.20 7.79
C GLY A 23 10.95 7.12 6.76
N SER A 24 11.63 7.01 5.61
CA SER A 24 11.29 6.04 4.55
C SER A 24 11.30 4.58 5.01
N LYS A 25 12.16 4.25 5.99
CA LYS A 25 12.29 2.89 6.52
C LYS A 25 11.31 2.57 7.65
N LEU A 26 10.53 3.52 8.14
CA LEU A 26 9.68 3.38 9.33
C LEU A 26 10.44 2.69 10.49
N TRP A 27 9.89 1.57 10.98
CA TRP A 27 10.51 0.73 12.00
C TRP A 27 11.52 -0.29 11.42
N LEU A 28 11.57 -0.49 10.08
CA LEU A 28 12.41 -1.46 9.37
C LEU A 28 13.87 -0.98 9.25
N ARG A 29 14.47 -0.56 10.35
CA ARG A 29 15.80 0.07 10.44
C ARG A 29 16.91 -0.90 10.80
N GLN A 30 16.57 -2.18 11.01
CA GLN A 30 17.54 -3.18 11.43
C GLN A 30 18.61 -3.36 10.37
N ALA A 31 19.86 -3.44 10.82
CA ALA A 31 20.96 -3.81 9.94
C ALA A 31 20.74 -5.25 9.45
N SER A 32 21.07 -5.51 8.18
CA SER A 32 21.10 -6.88 7.67
C SER A 32 22.06 -7.74 8.52
N CYS A 33 21.68 -8.99 8.73
CA CYS A 33 22.48 -9.99 9.43
C CYS A 33 22.92 -11.11 8.47
N GLU A 34 23.69 -12.06 8.96
CA GLU A 34 23.91 -13.32 8.24
C GLU A 34 22.55 -13.96 7.93
N LYS A 35 22.42 -14.53 6.74
CA LYS A 35 21.15 -15.07 6.25
C LYS A 35 20.59 -16.12 7.21
N ALA A 36 19.43 -15.80 7.80
CA ALA A 36 18.67 -16.75 8.59
C ALA A 36 18.14 -17.89 7.71
N SER A 37 17.98 -19.08 8.30
CA SER A 37 17.37 -20.22 7.61
C SER A 37 15.86 -20.01 7.52
N VAL A 38 15.34 -19.96 6.29
CA VAL A 38 13.89 -19.83 6.01
C VAL A 38 13.44 -20.98 5.11
N CYS A 39 12.55 -21.81 5.63
CA CYS A 39 11.98 -22.95 4.93
C CYS A 39 10.59 -22.59 4.37
N CYS A 40 10.36 -22.88 3.11
CA CYS A 40 9.06 -22.72 2.48
C CYS A 40 8.98 -23.57 1.21
N SER A 41 7.92 -24.35 1.06
CA SER A 41 7.64 -25.13 -0.17
C SER A 41 6.85 -24.35 -1.23
N ILE A 42 6.37 -23.15 -0.87
CA ILE A 42 5.55 -22.29 -1.74
C ILE A 42 6.48 -21.37 -2.52
N SER A 43 6.17 -21.17 -3.79
CA SER A 43 6.89 -20.23 -4.68
C SER A 43 5.92 -19.23 -5.27
N SER A 44 6.04 -17.97 -4.86
CA SER A 44 5.31 -16.83 -5.42
C SER A 44 6.08 -15.54 -5.16
N PRO A 45 5.72 -14.43 -5.83
CA PRO A 45 6.31 -13.13 -5.56
C PRO A 45 6.12 -12.66 -4.10
N THR A 46 4.96 -12.86 -3.50
CA THR A 46 4.67 -12.50 -2.10
C THR A 46 5.53 -13.30 -1.12
N ILE A 47 5.64 -14.61 -1.34
CA ILE A 47 6.49 -15.47 -0.51
C ILE A 47 7.99 -15.14 -0.71
N ALA A 48 8.39 -14.75 -1.91
CA ALA A 48 9.77 -14.31 -2.16
C ALA A 48 10.11 -13.08 -1.30
N ILE A 49 9.20 -12.10 -1.20
CA ILE A 49 9.36 -10.93 -0.33
C ILE A 49 9.45 -11.36 1.14
N ALA A 50 8.53 -12.16 1.64
CA ALA A 50 8.54 -12.62 3.03
C ALA A 50 9.84 -13.37 3.38
N ARG A 51 10.34 -14.22 2.48
CA ARG A 51 11.59 -14.95 2.64
C ARG A 51 12.80 -14.02 2.66
N GLU A 52 12.86 -13.04 1.75
CA GLU A 52 13.98 -12.09 1.68
C GLU A 52 14.05 -11.23 2.95
N GLU A 53 12.90 -10.71 3.43
CA GLU A 53 12.83 -9.95 4.67
C GLU A 53 13.31 -10.76 5.87
N LEU A 54 12.81 -11.97 6.04
CA LEU A 54 13.23 -12.87 7.12
C LEU A 54 14.70 -13.26 6.98
N ALA A 55 15.16 -13.66 5.80
CA ALA A 55 16.54 -14.06 5.58
C ALA A 55 17.55 -12.95 5.87
N SER A 56 17.15 -11.69 5.58
CA SER A 56 18.02 -10.53 5.75
C SER A 56 18.01 -9.95 7.17
N LEU A 57 16.90 -10.05 7.89
CA LEU A 57 16.70 -9.30 9.14
C LEU A 57 16.50 -10.19 10.38
N TRP A 58 16.03 -11.43 10.23
CA TRP A 58 15.75 -12.32 11.36
C TRP A 58 17.03 -12.89 11.96
N ARG A 59 17.11 -12.96 13.29
CA ARG A 59 18.30 -13.39 14.06
C ARG A 59 17.99 -14.50 15.06
N GLY A 60 17.07 -15.39 14.72
CA GLY A 60 16.64 -16.43 15.64
C GLY A 60 16.66 -17.83 15.04
N LYS A 61 15.83 -18.69 15.57
CA LYS A 61 15.62 -20.04 15.06
C LYS A 61 15.21 -20.04 13.60
N THR A 62 15.37 -21.17 12.92
CA THR A 62 14.80 -21.40 11.58
C THR A 62 13.32 -21.00 11.53
N VAL A 63 12.91 -20.28 10.49
CA VAL A 63 11.52 -19.90 10.25
C VAL A 63 10.94 -20.75 9.12
N GLU A 64 9.78 -21.33 9.35
CA GLU A 64 9.01 -22.06 8.34
C GLU A 64 7.72 -21.31 8.02
N LEU A 65 7.48 -21.06 6.71
CA LEU A 65 6.22 -20.50 6.21
C LEU A 65 5.33 -21.63 5.71
N GLN A 66 4.10 -21.72 6.22
CA GLN A 66 3.18 -22.80 5.90
C GLN A 66 1.75 -22.29 5.66
N LEU A 67 1.16 -22.70 4.55
CA LEU A 67 -0.27 -22.49 4.31
C LEU A 67 -1.08 -23.62 4.99
N PHE A 68 -2.11 -23.21 5.72
CA PHE A 68 -3.04 -24.09 6.40
C PHE A 68 -4.43 -23.99 5.80
N ALA A 69 -5.11 -25.13 5.69
CA ALA A 69 -6.49 -25.21 5.20
C ALA A 69 -7.50 -25.60 6.29
N ASP A 70 -7.06 -25.64 7.57
CA ASP A 70 -7.90 -26.01 8.69
C ASP A 70 -8.87 -24.89 9.13
N GLU A 71 -9.85 -25.25 9.95
CA GLU A 71 -10.89 -24.33 10.39
C GLU A 71 -10.36 -23.22 11.31
N ALA A 72 -9.34 -23.51 12.12
CA ALA A 72 -8.78 -22.54 13.05
C ALA A 72 -8.13 -21.35 12.30
N HIS A 73 -7.36 -21.65 11.23
CA HIS A 73 -6.77 -20.61 10.40
C HIS A 73 -7.81 -19.89 9.53
N ARG A 74 -8.87 -20.59 9.05
CA ARG A 74 -9.95 -19.93 8.28
C ARG A 74 -10.72 -18.91 9.10
N LYS A 75 -10.88 -19.14 10.41
CA LYS A 75 -11.55 -18.18 11.32
C LYS A 75 -10.79 -16.86 11.46
N LEU A 76 -9.48 -16.87 11.23
CA LEU A 76 -8.66 -15.65 11.23
C LEU A 76 -8.78 -14.83 9.92
N GLY A 77 -9.65 -15.25 8.98
CA GLY A 77 -9.84 -14.56 7.71
C GLY A 77 -8.67 -14.74 6.74
N LYS A 78 -8.70 -13.97 5.65
CA LYS A 78 -7.72 -14.09 4.55
C LYS A 78 -6.36 -13.48 4.89
N GLU A 79 -6.31 -12.51 5.78
CA GLU A 79 -5.09 -11.80 6.14
C GLU A 79 -4.62 -12.13 7.57
N GLY A 80 -5.34 -13.02 8.25
CA GLY A 80 -4.98 -13.51 9.55
C GLY A 80 -3.87 -14.56 9.51
N TYR A 81 -3.16 -14.70 10.61
CA TYR A 81 -2.00 -15.56 10.71
C TYR A 81 -1.75 -16.07 12.15
N THR A 82 -0.88 -17.06 12.24
CA THR A 82 -0.34 -17.56 13.50
C THR A 82 1.19 -17.49 13.49
N ILE A 83 1.78 -17.28 14.67
CA ILE A 83 3.23 -17.38 14.89
C ILE A 83 3.43 -18.32 16.09
N ARG A 84 4.03 -19.49 15.86
CA ARG A 84 4.24 -20.50 16.90
C ARG A 84 5.69 -20.93 16.98
N THR A 85 6.27 -20.87 18.18
CA THR A 85 7.62 -21.35 18.44
C THR A 85 7.58 -22.80 18.93
N SER A 86 8.40 -23.64 18.33
CA SER A 86 8.75 -24.97 18.83
C SER A 86 10.20 -25.00 19.32
N ASP A 87 10.67 -26.15 19.78
CA ASP A 87 12.06 -26.32 20.24
C ASP A 87 13.06 -26.05 19.12
N GLU A 88 12.72 -26.39 17.86
CA GLU A 88 13.63 -26.34 16.72
C GLU A 88 13.41 -25.12 15.81
N LYS A 89 12.18 -24.64 15.66
CA LYS A 89 11.80 -23.63 14.66
C LYS A 89 10.64 -22.75 15.11
N ILE A 90 10.43 -21.68 14.35
CA ILE A 90 9.22 -20.86 14.40
C ILE A 90 8.39 -21.15 13.14
N VAL A 91 7.11 -21.46 13.30
CA VAL A 91 6.18 -21.69 12.21
C VAL A 91 5.27 -20.45 12.05
N LEU A 92 5.29 -19.85 10.87
CA LEU A 92 4.35 -18.83 10.46
C LEU A 92 3.26 -19.50 9.64
N GLY A 93 2.02 -19.42 10.11
CA GLY A 93 0.86 -20.08 9.52
C GLY A 93 -0.20 -19.11 9.04
N SER A 94 -0.80 -19.34 7.89
CA SER A 94 -1.95 -18.58 7.39
C SER A 94 -2.74 -19.39 6.37
N THR A 95 -3.93 -18.90 5.97
CA THR A 95 -4.67 -19.46 4.84
C THR A 95 -4.23 -18.86 3.50
N THR A 96 -3.47 -17.75 3.52
CA THR A 96 -3.02 -17.03 2.33
C THR A 96 -1.55 -16.62 2.43
N GLU A 97 -0.94 -16.36 1.30
CA GLU A 97 0.42 -15.81 1.22
C GLU A 97 0.53 -14.41 1.83
N GLN A 98 -0.53 -13.62 1.71
CA GLN A 98 -0.59 -12.28 2.31
C GLN A 98 -0.52 -12.35 3.85
N GLY A 99 -1.26 -13.27 4.47
CA GLY A 99 -1.17 -13.48 5.91
C GLY A 99 0.21 -13.96 6.34
N LEU A 100 0.91 -14.79 5.52
CA LEU A 100 2.29 -15.17 5.79
C LEU A 100 3.26 -13.99 5.71
N LEU A 101 3.06 -13.05 4.78
CA LEU A 101 3.86 -11.81 4.70
C LEU A 101 3.65 -10.95 5.95
N TYR A 102 2.41 -10.81 6.42
CA TYR A 102 2.12 -10.08 7.66
C TYR A 102 2.70 -10.77 8.89
N ALA A 103 2.64 -12.09 8.95
CA ALA A 103 3.29 -12.86 10.02
C ALA A 103 4.82 -12.65 10.05
N ALA A 104 5.45 -12.61 8.87
CA ALA A 104 6.88 -12.35 8.74
C ALA A 104 7.24 -10.96 9.29
N TYR A 105 6.51 -9.93 8.90
CA TYR A 105 6.73 -8.58 9.44
C TYR A 105 6.41 -8.48 10.93
N HIS A 106 5.39 -9.18 11.43
CA HIS A 106 5.10 -9.20 12.87
C HIS A 106 6.24 -9.84 13.66
N LEU A 107 6.77 -10.99 13.20
CA LEU A 107 7.92 -11.63 13.85
C LEU A 107 9.15 -10.70 13.87
N LEU A 108 9.42 -10.00 12.76
CA LEU A 108 10.52 -9.04 12.68
C LEU A 108 10.31 -7.83 13.60
N ARG A 109 9.05 -7.40 13.79
CA ARG A 109 8.72 -6.31 14.71
C ARG A 109 8.94 -6.71 16.16
N LEU A 110 8.49 -7.91 16.57
CA LEU A 110 8.75 -8.44 17.90
C LEU A 110 10.26 -8.47 18.20
N GLN A 111 11.08 -8.91 17.24
CA GLN A 111 12.53 -8.86 17.38
C GLN A 111 13.05 -7.42 17.52
N ALA A 112 12.52 -6.47 16.73
CA ALA A 112 12.93 -5.07 16.80
C ALA A 112 12.59 -4.39 18.13
N GLU A 113 11.49 -4.81 18.75
CA GLU A 113 11.01 -4.35 20.06
C GLU A 113 11.75 -5.05 21.22
N GLY A 114 12.56 -6.07 20.92
CA GLY A 114 13.31 -6.84 21.92
C GLY A 114 12.47 -7.86 22.69
N GLU A 115 11.34 -8.28 22.12
CA GLU A 115 10.44 -9.27 22.71
C GLU A 115 11.09 -10.67 22.71
N ASP A 116 10.72 -11.48 23.69
CA ASP A 116 11.16 -12.88 23.79
C ASP A 116 10.46 -13.75 22.76
N CYS A 117 11.15 -14.05 21.66
CA CYS A 117 10.63 -14.91 20.60
C CYS A 117 10.84 -16.41 20.84
N THR A 118 11.25 -16.84 22.04
CA THR A 118 11.52 -18.25 22.33
C THR A 118 10.26 -19.08 22.61
N ARG A 119 9.11 -18.43 22.89
CA ARG A 119 7.85 -19.07 23.28
C ARG A 119 6.63 -18.33 22.71
N LEU A 120 6.60 -18.11 21.41
CA LEU A 120 5.47 -17.44 20.75
C LEU A 120 4.32 -18.44 20.53
N ASP A 121 3.10 -18.02 20.86
CA ASP A 121 1.83 -18.63 20.47
C ASP A 121 0.84 -17.49 20.17
N ILE A 122 0.93 -16.95 18.97
CA ILE A 122 0.20 -15.78 18.53
C ILE A 122 -0.79 -16.20 17.45
N ALA A 123 -2.01 -15.68 17.53
CA ALA A 123 -3.02 -15.75 16.48
C ALA A 123 -3.61 -14.35 16.33
N GLU A 124 -3.46 -13.78 15.15
CA GLU A 124 -3.84 -12.38 14.85
C GLU A 124 -4.64 -12.30 13.56
N GLU A 125 -5.60 -11.40 13.55
CA GLU A 125 -6.34 -10.99 12.36
C GLU A 125 -6.46 -9.46 12.31
N PRO A 126 -6.42 -8.84 11.13
CA PRO A 126 -6.69 -7.42 11.02
C PRO A 126 -8.12 -7.07 11.45
N ALA A 127 -8.28 -6.04 12.28
CA ALA A 127 -9.58 -5.59 12.76
C ALA A 127 -10.50 -5.01 11.64
N PHE A 128 -9.92 -4.64 10.51
CA PHE A 128 -10.61 -4.07 9.35
C PHE A 128 -10.11 -4.71 8.06
N ASP A 129 -11.04 -5.03 7.15
CA ASP A 129 -10.69 -5.61 5.84
C ASP A 129 -10.01 -4.61 4.90
N VAL A 130 -10.34 -3.31 5.05
CA VAL A 130 -9.87 -2.24 4.18
C VAL A 130 -9.04 -1.24 4.99
N ARG A 131 -7.75 -1.14 4.67
CA ARG A 131 -6.78 -0.24 5.32
C ARG A 131 -6.01 0.49 4.23
N VAL A 132 -6.54 1.64 3.81
CA VAL A 132 -6.14 2.36 2.61
C VAL A 132 -5.53 3.70 2.95
N LEU A 133 -4.38 4.02 2.39
CA LEU A 133 -3.83 5.38 2.39
C LEU A 133 -4.45 6.18 1.26
N ASN A 134 -4.82 7.42 1.55
CA ASN A 134 -5.36 8.35 0.57
C ASN A 134 -4.33 9.44 0.24
N HIS A 135 -3.73 9.34 -0.95
CA HIS A 135 -2.80 10.34 -1.44
C HIS A 135 -3.54 11.52 -2.10
N TRP A 136 -2.99 12.71 -1.89
CA TRP A 136 -3.49 13.92 -2.53
C TRP A 136 -2.53 14.39 -3.63
N ASP A 137 -1.92 13.43 -4.31
CA ASP A 137 -0.94 13.62 -5.36
C ASP A 137 -1.63 14.00 -6.68
N ASN A 138 -1.10 15.00 -7.36
CA ASN A 138 -1.59 15.46 -8.65
C ASN A 138 -0.80 14.82 -9.80
N LEU A 139 -1.40 14.79 -10.98
CA LEU A 139 -0.78 14.23 -12.18
C LEU A 139 0.38 15.10 -12.72
N ASP A 140 0.49 16.35 -12.27
CA ASP A 140 1.59 17.27 -12.58
C ASP A 140 2.78 17.17 -11.62
N GLY A 141 2.76 16.21 -10.70
CA GLY A 141 3.82 15.98 -9.72
C GLY A 141 3.76 16.87 -8.48
N THR A 142 2.72 17.67 -8.32
CA THR A 142 2.47 18.45 -7.10
C THR A 142 1.56 17.69 -6.13
N ILE A 143 1.42 18.19 -4.89
CA ILE A 143 0.51 17.64 -3.88
C ILE A 143 -0.48 18.73 -3.47
N GLU A 144 -1.71 18.31 -3.14
CA GLU A 144 -2.82 19.16 -2.72
C GLU A 144 -3.14 20.20 -3.80
N ARG A 145 -3.04 21.49 -3.49
CA ARG A 145 -3.21 22.63 -4.40
C ARG A 145 -1.87 23.18 -4.89
N GLY A 146 -0.83 22.34 -4.92
CA GLY A 146 0.51 22.68 -5.35
C GLY A 146 1.46 23.17 -4.24
N TYR A 147 1.00 23.33 -3.00
CA TYR A 147 1.80 23.85 -1.90
C TYR A 147 2.34 22.80 -0.92
N ALA A 148 1.84 21.56 -0.98
CA ALA A 148 2.17 20.52 0.01
C ALA A 148 3.38 19.64 -0.36
N GLY A 149 4.12 20.04 -1.40
CA GLY A 149 5.34 19.34 -1.79
C GLY A 149 5.24 18.65 -3.15
N LYS A 150 6.08 17.59 -3.31
CA LYS A 150 6.15 16.81 -4.56
C LYS A 150 5.51 15.44 -4.39
N SER A 151 4.80 15.02 -5.43
CA SER A 151 4.18 13.69 -5.52
C SER A 151 5.18 12.57 -5.27
N LEU A 152 4.71 11.52 -4.62
CA LEU A 152 5.43 10.26 -4.54
C LEU A 152 5.57 9.64 -5.95
N TRP A 153 4.55 9.81 -6.78
CA TRP A 153 4.46 9.20 -8.11
C TRP A 153 5.13 10.08 -9.16
N GLN A 154 6.10 9.51 -9.85
CA GLN A 154 6.76 10.13 -11.00
C GLN A 154 6.02 9.69 -12.28
N TRP A 155 4.87 10.32 -12.55
CA TRP A 155 3.96 9.91 -13.61
C TRP A 155 4.59 9.90 -15.01
N ASP A 156 5.56 10.77 -15.26
CA ASP A 156 6.24 10.86 -16.57
C ASP A 156 7.21 9.68 -16.80
N GLU A 157 7.71 9.06 -15.74
CA GLU A 157 8.65 7.94 -15.78
C GLU A 157 7.94 6.58 -15.70
N LEU A 158 6.67 6.56 -15.25
CA LEU A 158 5.90 5.33 -15.13
C LEU A 158 5.59 4.73 -16.50
N SER A 159 5.53 3.42 -16.57
CA SER A 159 5.55 2.48 -17.66
C SER A 159 6.95 2.06 -18.13
N ASP A 160 7.96 2.92 -17.99
CA ASP A 160 9.34 2.62 -18.39
C ASP A 160 10.22 2.28 -17.19
N THR A 161 10.02 2.95 -16.06
CA THR A 161 10.83 2.79 -14.85
C THR A 161 9.98 2.71 -13.59
N VAL A 162 10.29 1.73 -12.73
CA VAL A 162 9.74 1.65 -11.38
C VAL A 162 10.82 2.11 -10.40
N SER A 163 10.59 3.26 -9.76
CA SER A 163 11.52 3.83 -8.79
C SER A 163 11.70 2.93 -7.56
N ALA A 164 12.94 2.80 -7.06
CA ALA A 164 13.23 2.11 -5.80
C ALA A 164 12.41 2.65 -4.60
N ARG A 165 12.01 3.92 -4.67
CA ARG A 165 11.12 4.59 -3.73
C ARG A 165 9.76 3.88 -3.58
N TYR A 166 9.23 3.28 -4.66
CA TYR A 166 7.97 2.53 -4.61
C TYR A 166 8.13 1.21 -3.87
N GLN A 167 9.34 0.61 -3.94
CA GLN A 167 9.65 -0.59 -3.14
C GLN A 167 9.69 -0.25 -1.65
N GLU A 168 10.35 0.83 -1.26
CA GLU A 168 10.36 1.30 0.13
C GLU A 168 8.95 1.62 0.63
N TYR A 169 8.14 2.30 -0.18
CA TYR A 169 6.75 2.59 0.12
C TYR A 169 5.92 1.31 0.31
N ALA A 170 5.99 0.37 -0.63
CA ALA A 170 5.23 -0.88 -0.56
C ALA A 170 5.64 -1.72 0.65
N ARG A 171 6.96 -1.85 0.88
CA ARG A 171 7.54 -2.55 2.02
C ARG A 171 7.08 -1.95 3.34
N ALA A 172 7.17 -0.63 3.49
CA ALA A 172 6.76 0.08 4.70
C ALA A 172 5.26 -0.12 4.98
N ASN A 173 4.40 0.03 3.97
CA ASN A 173 2.97 -0.14 4.10
C ASN A 173 2.57 -1.58 4.44
N ALA A 174 3.10 -2.57 3.73
CA ALA A 174 2.84 -3.98 4.02
C ALA A 174 3.29 -4.36 5.43
N SER A 175 4.40 -3.78 5.92
CA SER A 175 4.94 -4.06 7.24
C SER A 175 4.05 -3.63 8.41
N VAL A 176 3.09 -2.75 8.16
CA VAL A 176 2.09 -2.27 9.12
C VAL A 176 0.66 -2.67 8.72
N GLY A 177 0.53 -3.57 7.75
CA GLY A 177 -0.74 -4.14 7.33
C GLY A 177 -1.63 -3.23 6.49
N ILE A 178 -1.11 -2.16 5.88
CA ILE A 178 -1.84 -1.37 4.89
C ILE A 178 -2.00 -2.20 3.61
N ASN A 179 -3.23 -2.33 3.12
CA ASN A 179 -3.58 -3.19 1.98
C ASN A 179 -4.20 -2.43 0.78
N GLY A 180 -4.10 -1.11 0.78
CA GLY A 180 -4.56 -0.31 -0.34
C GLY A 180 -3.98 1.09 -0.37
N THR A 181 -4.00 1.69 -1.56
CA THR A 181 -3.55 3.06 -1.77
C THR A 181 -4.40 3.75 -2.83
N VAL A 182 -4.96 4.91 -2.51
CA VAL A 182 -5.55 5.83 -3.49
C VAL A 182 -4.42 6.66 -4.08
N LEU A 183 -4.19 6.55 -5.39
CA LEU A 183 -2.99 7.11 -6.02
C LEU A 183 -3.03 8.62 -6.25
N ASN A 184 -4.21 9.21 -6.37
CA ASN A 184 -4.34 10.59 -6.81
C ASN A 184 -5.28 11.42 -5.96
N ASN A 185 -5.09 12.72 -6.03
CA ASN A 185 -5.86 13.73 -5.30
C ASN A 185 -7.37 13.58 -5.50
N VAL A 186 -8.12 13.81 -4.43
CA VAL A 186 -9.60 13.84 -4.43
C VAL A 186 -10.18 14.94 -5.35
N ASN A 187 -9.42 16.01 -5.65
CA ASN A 187 -9.72 16.97 -6.70
C ASN A 187 -9.28 16.40 -8.07
N ALA A 188 -9.82 15.24 -8.42
CA ALA A 188 -9.32 14.39 -9.47
C ALA A 188 -9.38 15.04 -10.85
N SER A 189 -8.25 15.02 -11.56
CA SER A 189 -8.23 15.25 -13.00
C SER A 189 -8.87 14.07 -13.72
N VAL A 190 -9.77 14.35 -14.68
CA VAL A 190 -10.39 13.29 -15.49
C VAL A 190 -9.38 12.50 -16.32
N LYS A 191 -8.19 13.06 -16.57
CA LYS A 191 -7.09 12.40 -17.28
C LYS A 191 -6.66 11.09 -16.62
N ILE A 192 -6.85 10.92 -15.30
CA ILE A 192 -6.50 9.67 -14.60
C ILE A 192 -7.22 8.45 -15.18
N LEU A 193 -8.39 8.65 -15.80
CA LEU A 193 -9.17 7.61 -16.48
C LEU A 193 -8.87 7.47 -17.98
N SER A 194 -7.89 8.20 -18.52
CA SER A 194 -7.43 7.97 -19.90
C SER A 194 -6.59 6.70 -20.02
N ASN A 195 -6.52 6.12 -21.22
CA ASN A 195 -5.73 4.91 -21.47
C ASN A 195 -4.26 5.09 -21.08
N GLU A 196 -3.70 6.27 -21.39
CA GLU A 196 -2.32 6.61 -21.02
C GLU A 196 -2.07 6.46 -19.51
N TYR A 197 -2.94 7.05 -18.68
CA TYR A 197 -2.77 7.00 -17.24
C TYR A 197 -3.18 5.64 -16.64
N LEU A 198 -4.18 4.97 -17.20
CA LEU A 198 -4.58 3.63 -16.76
C LEU A 198 -3.43 2.62 -16.95
N GLU A 199 -2.62 2.74 -18.02
CA GLU A 199 -1.42 1.91 -18.17
C GLU A 199 -0.37 2.21 -17.09
N LYS A 200 -0.15 3.47 -16.73
CA LYS A 200 0.73 3.86 -15.62
C LYS A 200 0.22 3.32 -14.27
N VAL A 201 -1.08 3.40 -14.04
CA VAL A 201 -1.74 2.81 -12.85
C VAL A 201 -1.56 1.30 -12.82
N ARG A 202 -1.67 0.62 -13.97
CA ARG A 202 -1.43 -0.84 -14.08
C ARG A 202 -0.01 -1.20 -13.65
N VAL A 203 1.00 -0.44 -14.07
CA VAL A 203 2.40 -0.67 -13.65
C VAL A 203 2.54 -0.60 -12.13
N LEU A 204 1.92 0.40 -11.49
CA LEU A 204 1.91 0.50 -10.02
C LEU A 204 1.12 -0.65 -9.36
N ALA A 205 -0.03 -1.02 -9.93
CA ALA A 205 -0.83 -2.13 -9.42
C ALA A 205 -0.07 -3.45 -9.47
N ASP A 206 0.59 -3.75 -10.59
CA ASP A 206 1.40 -4.96 -10.77
C ASP A 206 2.58 -4.98 -9.78
N PHE A 207 3.19 -3.83 -9.55
CA PHE A 207 4.29 -3.68 -8.61
C PHE A 207 3.85 -3.86 -7.13
N PHE A 208 2.68 -3.35 -6.75
CA PHE A 208 2.19 -3.40 -5.38
C PHE A 208 1.48 -4.72 -5.02
N ARG A 209 0.98 -5.44 -6.01
CA ARG A 209 0.24 -6.70 -5.81
C ARG A 209 1.00 -7.73 -4.96
N PRO A 210 2.30 -7.98 -5.15
CA PRO A 210 3.05 -8.92 -4.31
C PRO A 210 3.12 -8.51 -2.83
N TYR A 211 2.97 -7.23 -2.54
CA TYR A 211 2.89 -6.70 -1.17
C TYR A 211 1.47 -6.74 -0.58
N GLY A 212 0.48 -7.21 -1.36
CA GLY A 212 -0.93 -7.25 -0.98
C GLY A 212 -1.61 -5.88 -0.98
N ILE A 213 -1.04 -4.90 -1.66
CA ILE A 213 -1.56 -3.53 -1.72
C ILE A 213 -2.31 -3.35 -3.03
N LYS A 214 -3.62 -3.11 -2.93
CA LYS A 214 -4.47 -2.77 -4.08
C LYS A 214 -4.39 -1.28 -4.40
N VAL A 215 -4.53 -0.93 -5.68
CA VAL A 215 -4.64 0.46 -6.11
C VAL A 215 -6.10 0.90 -6.19
N TYR A 216 -6.35 2.12 -5.78
CA TYR A 216 -7.62 2.82 -5.88
C TYR A 216 -7.40 4.14 -6.61
N LEU A 217 -8.44 4.70 -7.20
CA LEU A 217 -8.37 6.00 -7.87
C LEU A 217 -9.43 6.95 -7.33
N SER A 218 -9.02 8.20 -7.10
CA SER A 218 -9.97 9.29 -7.00
C SER A 218 -10.45 9.66 -8.40
N VAL A 219 -11.78 9.76 -8.57
CA VAL A 219 -12.38 10.08 -9.87
C VAL A 219 -13.25 11.33 -9.79
N ASN A 220 -13.29 12.07 -10.88
CA ASN A 220 -14.16 13.23 -11.01
C ASN A 220 -15.57 12.77 -11.39
N PHE A 221 -16.59 13.24 -10.67
CA PHE A 221 -17.98 12.85 -10.91
C PHE A 221 -18.47 13.20 -12.32
N ALA A 222 -17.95 14.29 -12.90
CA ALA A 222 -18.27 14.72 -14.27
C ALA A 222 -17.43 14.04 -15.36
N SER A 223 -16.69 12.97 -15.05
CA SER A 223 -15.91 12.23 -16.06
C SER A 223 -16.71 11.77 -17.28
N PRO A 224 -17.99 11.35 -17.17
CA PRO A 224 -18.80 11.02 -18.33
C PRO A 224 -18.97 12.17 -19.32
N MET A 225 -19.04 13.41 -18.82
CA MET A 225 -19.11 14.60 -19.68
C MET A 225 -17.73 14.97 -20.26
N GLN A 226 -16.73 15.09 -19.40
CA GLN A 226 -15.43 15.66 -19.76
C GLN A 226 -14.55 14.69 -20.55
N LEU A 227 -14.65 13.39 -20.29
CA LEU A 227 -13.91 12.34 -20.98
C LEU A 227 -14.79 11.56 -21.95
N GLY A 228 -16.07 11.35 -21.59
CA GLY A 228 -17.01 10.57 -22.36
C GLY A 228 -17.81 11.36 -23.40
N GLY A 229 -17.77 12.69 -23.34
CA GLY A 229 -18.51 13.58 -24.26
C GLY A 229 -20.03 13.57 -24.07
N LEU A 230 -20.54 13.05 -22.95
CA LEU A 230 -21.96 13.07 -22.63
C LEU A 230 -22.42 14.49 -22.26
N SER A 231 -23.68 14.79 -22.47
CA SER A 231 -24.28 16.10 -22.14
C SER A 231 -24.57 16.29 -20.65
N THR A 232 -24.51 15.22 -19.87
CA THR A 232 -24.84 15.20 -18.46
C THR A 232 -24.00 14.17 -17.68
N ALA A 233 -23.89 14.32 -16.37
CA ALA A 233 -23.40 13.30 -15.45
C ALA A 233 -24.47 12.94 -14.38
N ASP A 234 -25.76 13.16 -14.67
CA ASP A 234 -26.88 12.76 -13.80
C ASP A 234 -26.79 11.25 -13.49
N PRO A 235 -26.67 10.84 -12.23
CA PRO A 235 -26.49 9.43 -11.85
C PRO A 235 -27.71 8.54 -12.17
N LEU A 236 -28.86 9.12 -12.47
CA LEU A 236 -30.05 8.37 -12.90
C LEU A 236 -30.20 8.30 -14.42
N ASN A 237 -29.30 8.94 -15.18
CA ASN A 237 -29.27 8.83 -16.64
C ASN A 237 -28.63 7.49 -17.05
N GLU A 238 -29.31 6.74 -17.91
CA GLU A 238 -28.89 5.41 -18.34
C GLU A 238 -27.55 5.44 -19.14
N GLU A 239 -27.31 6.46 -19.97
CA GLU A 239 -26.07 6.59 -20.73
C GLU A 239 -24.87 6.85 -19.80
N VAL A 240 -25.07 7.63 -18.72
CA VAL A 240 -24.08 7.88 -17.69
C VAL A 240 -23.74 6.60 -16.93
N ALA A 241 -24.76 5.84 -16.51
CA ALA A 241 -24.56 4.56 -15.83
C ALA A 241 -23.83 3.55 -16.73
N GLU A 242 -24.17 3.50 -18.02
CA GLU A 242 -23.51 2.62 -18.99
C GLU A 242 -22.07 3.06 -19.28
N TRP A 243 -21.79 4.36 -19.33
CA TRP A 243 -20.43 4.84 -19.47
C TRP A 243 -19.54 4.41 -18.30
N TRP A 244 -20.02 4.52 -17.04
CA TRP A 244 -19.28 4.04 -15.87
C TRP A 244 -19.07 2.53 -15.90
N LYS A 245 -20.06 1.74 -16.30
CA LYS A 245 -19.90 0.28 -16.46
C LYS A 245 -18.79 -0.07 -17.45
N LYS A 246 -18.77 0.59 -18.62
CA LYS A 246 -17.74 0.39 -19.65
C LYS A 246 -16.37 0.79 -19.11
N LYS A 247 -16.26 1.93 -18.45
CA LYS A 247 -14.98 2.42 -17.90
C LYS A 247 -14.48 1.49 -16.78
N VAL A 248 -15.34 1.02 -15.91
CA VAL A 248 -15.00 0.03 -14.88
C VAL A 248 -14.54 -1.28 -15.50
N HIS A 249 -15.24 -1.77 -16.52
CA HIS A 249 -14.83 -2.97 -17.25
C HIS A 249 -13.43 -2.83 -17.87
N GLU A 250 -13.14 -1.68 -18.49
CA GLU A 250 -11.82 -1.35 -19.04
C GLU A 250 -10.74 -1.40 -17.95
N ILE A 251 -10.99 -0.77 -16.80
CA ILE A 251 -10.04 -0.76 -15.67
C ILE A 251 -9.77 -2.19 -15.18
N TYR A 252 -10.81 -3.00 -14.92
CA TYR A 252 -10.61 -4.36 -14.44
C TYR A 252 -10.03 -5.31 -15.50
N SER A 253 -10.15 -4.99 -16.78
CA SER A 253 -9.46 -5.72 -17.85
C SER A 253 -7.94 -5.48 -17.82
N LEU A 254 -7.50 -4.31 -17.37
CA LEU A 254 -6.09 -3.96 -17.20
C LEU A 254 -5.57 -4.34 -15.81
N ILE A 255 -6.38 -4.17 -14.77
CA ILE A 255 -6.01 -4.31 -13.35
C ILE A 255 -7.06 -5.20 -12.68
N PRO A 256 -6.93 -6.53 -12.74
CA PRO A 256 -7.97 -7.46 -12.28
C PRO A 256 -8.31 -7.37 -10.79
N ASP A 257 -7.38 -6.87 -9.98
CA ASP A 257 -7.49 -6.68 -8.53
C ASP A 257 -7.68 -5.21 -8.12
N PHE A 258 -8.08 -4.33 -9.06
CA PHE A 258 -8.36 -2.92 -8.78
C PHE A 258 -9.30 -2.77 -7.56
N GLY A 259 -8.94 -1.88 -6.62
CA GLY A 259 -9.65 -1.75 -5.35
C GLY A 259 -10.98 -1.03 -5.45
N GLY A 260 -11.05 0.03 -6.24
CA GLY A 260 -12.27 0.83 -6.39
C GLY A 260 -12.03 2.33 -6.50
N PHE A 261 -13.09 3.10 -6.29
CA PHE A 261 -13.09 4.54 -6.46
C PHE A 261 -13.25 5.31 -5.15
N LEU A 262 -12.60 6.47 -5.09
CA LEU A 262 -12.87 7.54 -4.16
C LEU A 262 -13.43 8.74 -4.92
N VAL A 263 -14.47 9.39 -4.39
CA VAL A 263 -15.12 10.51 -5.06
C VAL A 263 -15.31 11.66 -4.09
N LYS A 264 -14.79 12.84 -4.44
CA LYS A 264 -15.18 14.10 -3.83
C LYS A 264 -16.34 14.69 -4.63
N ALA A 265 -17.53 14.75 -4.01
CA ALA A 265 -18.75 15.15 -4.69
C ALA A 265 -19.39 16.37 -4.00
N ASN A 266 -19.74 17.40 -4.78
CA ASN A 266 -20.38 18.64 -4.30
C ASN A 266 -19.65 19.33 -3.13
N SER A 267 -18.34 19.25 -3.11
CA SER A 267 -17.50 19.86 -2.09
C SER A 267 -16.38 20.66 -2.74
N GLU A 268 -16.12 21.89 -2.27
CA GLU A 268 -15.04 22.78 -2.74
C GLU A 268 -14.99 22.95 -4.28
N GLY A 269 -16.17 23.07 -4.89
CA GLY A 269 -16.30 23.27 -6.34
C GLY A 269 -16.18 22.00 -7.19
N GLN A 270 -16.03 20.82 -6.57
CA GLN A 270 -16.09 19.56 -7.31
C GLN A 270 -17.53 19.20 -7.68
N PRO A 271 -17.77 18.71 -8.91
CA PRO A 271 -19.10 18.32 -9.35
C PRO A 271 -19.62 17.10 -8.59
N GLY A 272 -20.93 16.97 -8.51
CA GLY A 272 -21.55 15.86 -7.84
C GLY A 272 -23.03 15.69 -8.15
N PRO A 273 -23.70 14.72 -7.50
CA PRO A 273 -25.10 14.42 -7.75
C PRO A 273 -26.06 15.59 -7.51
N CYS A 274 -25.75 16.47 -6.54
CA CYS A 274 -26.61 17.59 -6.21
C CYS A 274 -26.75 18.60 -7.35
N ASP A 275 -25.79 18.67 -8.27
CA ASP A 275 -25.87 19.54 -9.46
C ASP A 275 -27.02 19.13 -10.40
N TYR A 276 -27.53 17.91 -10.25
CA TYR A 276 -28.63 17.32 -11.01
C TYR A 276 -29.88 17.13 -10.15
N GLY A 277 -29.95 17.72 -8.95
CA GLY A 277 -31.07 17.52 -8.00
C GLY A 277 -31.13 16.10 -7.44
N ARG A 278 -30.00 15.39 -7.40
CA ARG A 278 -29.89 14.02 -6.89
C ARG A 278 -29.17 14.00 -5.54
N THR A 279 -29.38 12.93 -4.77
CA THR A 279 -28.70 12.71 -3.51
C THR A 279 -27.30 12.10 -3.71
N HIS A 280 -26.42 12.26 -2.73
CA HIS A 280 -25.13 11.57 -2.72
C HIS A 280 -25.27 10.05 -2.74
N ALA A 281 -26.34 9.51 -2.12
CA ALA A 281 -26.62 8.08 -2.14
C ALA A 281 -26.94 7.56 -3.55
N GLU A 282 -27.67 8.33 -4.36
CA GLU A 282 -27.94 7.97 -5.77
C GLU A 282 -26.65 7.96 -6.59
N GLY A 283 -25.78 8.96 -6.41
CA GLY A 283 -24.47 8.99 -7.07
C GLY A 283 -23.55 7.84 -6.65
N ALA A 284 -23.45 7.58 -5.35
CA ALA A 284 -22.66 6.46 -4.82
C ALA A 284 -23.19 5.10 -5.30
N ASN A 285 -24.51 4.91 -5.30
CA ASN A 285 -25.13 3.67 -5.77
C ASN A 285 -24.90 3.41 -7.26
N MET A 286 -24.88 4.44 -8.10
CA MET A 286 -24.57 4.30 -9.52
C MET A 286 -23.15 3.73 -9.71
N MET A 287 -22.15 4.31 -9.06
CA MET A 287 -20.77 3.87 -9.14
C MET A 287 -20.56 2.50 -8.51
N ALA A 288 -21.15 2.26 -7.33
CA ALA A 288 -21.08 0.96 -6.65
C ALA A 288 -21.70 -0.17 -7.50
N LYS A 289 -22.79 0.10 -8.23
CA LYS A 289 -23.37 -0.88 -9.17
C LYS A 289 -22.43 -1.25 -10.30
N ALA A 290 -21.62 -0.30 -10.78
CA ALA A 290 -20.61 -0.57 -11.82
C ALA A 290 -19.45 -1.43 -11.28
N LEU A 291 -18.99 -1.15 -10.04
CA LEU A 291 -17.87 -1.86 -9.38
C LEU A 291 -18.25 -3.24 -8.84
N LYS A 292 -19.50 -3.43 -8.42
CA LYS A 292 -19.98 -4.63 -7.73
C LYS A 292 -19.65 -5.96 -8.43
N PRO A 293 -19.76 -6.12 -9.78
CA PRO A 293 -19.43 -7.38 -10.45
C PRO A 293 -17.98 -7.83 -10.25
N TYR A 294 -17.09 -6.90 -9.92
CA TYR A 294 -15.66 -7.14 -9.75
C TYR A 294 -15.21 -7.14 -8.28
N GLY A 295 -16.13 -6.85 -7.35
CA GLY A 295 -15.82 -6.78 -5.92
C GLY A 295 -15.08 -5.51 -5.50
N GLY A 296 -15.10 -4.44 -6.31
CA GLY A 296 -14.58 -3.12 -5.96
C GLY A 296 -15.52 -2.33 -5.04
N ILE A 297 -14.98 -1.32 -4.37
CA ILE A 297 -15.66 -0.44 -3.42
C ILE A 297 -15.59 1.02 -3.85
#